data_e09fce384a46e357ecbb0b45e1ddc37a
#
_entry.id   e09fce384a46e357ecbb0b45e1ddc37a
#
_cell.length_a   1.000
_cell.length_b   1.000
_cell.length_c   1.000
_cell.angle_alpha   90.00
_cell.angle_beta   90.00
_cell.angle_gamma   90.00
#
_symmetry.space_group_name_H-M   'P 1'
#
loop_
_entity.id
_entity.type
_entity.pdbx_description
1 polymer ?
#
loop_
_entity_poly.entity_id
_entity_poly.type
_entity_poly.pdbx_seq_one_letter_code
_entity_poly.pdbx_strand_id
1 'polypeptide(L)'
;MTDVKTLIDLIGNTPIVQVKNMDTGPCNLFLKMEGMNPGSSIKDRVALNIIETAEREGKLKPGYTIIEASAGNTAMGLALIGKLKGYKSKVVILDKMNANKIFHLRAIGAEVIMTRSDVGPDHPEHYITMAKRIANETPNSFFASQFTNSSNPQAHETSTAPEIYRQLDGKVDAVVCGVGSGGTITGIGKFFHKHSPHTEIIVADPKGSIIKDSVEGNDITNIAGSGWLVEGIGEDFIPDTLNLDYIHK
;
A
#
# COMPACT_ATOMS: atom_id res chain seq x y z
N MET A 1 -9.40 15.49 31.30
CA MET A 1 -9.84 14.18 30.80
C MET A 1 -8.64 13.53 30.14
N THR A 2 -8.37 12.31 30.48
CA THR A 2 -7.25 11.52 29.98
C THR A 2 -7.28 11.43 28.46
N ASP A 3 -6.10 11.47 27.87
CA ASP A 3 -5.82 11.39 26.43
C ASP A 3 -6.19 10.00 25.90
N VAL A 4 -7.51 9.73 25.78
CA VAL A 4 -8.04 8.46 25.28
C VAL A 4 -7.96 8.50 23.77
N LYS A 5 -7.09 7.64 23.21
CA LYS A 5 -6.89 7.50 21.76
C LYS A 5 -7.88 6.52 21.14
N THR A 6 -8.25 6.78 19.91
CA THR A 6 -8.94 5.81 19.04
C THR A 6 -7.93 4.92 18.31
N LEU A 7 -8.37 3.84 17.70
CA LEU A 7 -7.47 3.02 16.85
C LEU A 7 -6.88 3.81 15.68
N ILE A 8 -7.59 4.82 15.17
CA ILE A 8 -7.09 5.68 14.09
C ILE A 8 -5.88 6.48 14.56
N ASP A 9 -5.89 6.98 15.82
CA ASP A 9 -4.79 7.76 16.39
C ASP A 9 -3.51 6.95 16.64
N LEU A 10 -3.60 5.61 16.53
CA LEU A 10 -2.47 4.70 16.65
C LEU A 10 -1.82 4.36 15.31
N ILE A 11 -2.37 4.85 14.20
CA ILE A 11 -1.78 4.64 12.86
C ILE A 11 -0.57 5.55 12.71
N GLY A 12 0.54 4.96 12.28
CA GLY A 12 1.81 5.68 12.17
C GLY A 12 2.59 5.74 13.46
N ASN A 13 3.61 6.58 13.49
CA ASN A 13 4.59 6.67 14.59
C ASN A 13 5.12 5.30 15.03
N THR A 14 5.23 4.38 14.10
CA THR A 14 5.74 3.03 14.33
C THR A 14 7.20 3.10 14.74
N PRO A 15 7.68 2.20 15.63
CA PRO A 15 9.06 2.22 16.05
C PRO A 15 10.03 1.84 14.92
N ILE A 16 11.28 2.28 15.06
CA ILE A 16 12.43 1.74 14.33
C ILE A 16 13.25 0.91 15.30
N VAL A 17 13.69 -0.27 14.87
CA VAL A 17 14.48 -1.20 15.64
C VAL A 17 15.81 -1.45 14.93
N GLN A 18 16.94 -1.28 15.65
CA GLN A 18 18.24 -1.66 15.12
C GLN A 18 18.43 -3.17 15.17
N VAL A 19 18.89 -3.76 14.08
CA VAL A 19 19.28 -5.18 14.02
C VAL A 19 20.68 -5.33 14.58
N LYS A 20 20.83 -6.09 15.69
CA LYS A 20 22.12 -6.25 16.39
C LYS A 20 22.71 -7.65 16.30
N ASN A 21 21.89 -8.64 15.97
CA ASN A 21 22.29 -10.07 16.04
C ASN A 21 22.40 -10.70 14.63
N MET A 22 22.71 -9.90 13.64
CA MET A 22 23.03 -10.34 12.27
C MET A 22 24.33 -9.70 11.84
N ASP A 23 25.09 -10.41 11.02
CA ASP A 23 26.20 -9.80 10.31
C ASP A 23 25.63 -8.91 9.20
N THR A 24 25.72 -7.61 9.39
CA THR A 24 25.28 -6.58 8.42
C THR A 24 26.49 -5.94 7.72
N GLY A 25 27.68 -6.53 7.88
CA GLY A 25 28.92 -5.92 7.41
C GLY A 25 29.17 -4.56 8.10
N PRO A 26 29.64 -3.55 7.38
CA PRO A 26 29.90 -2.22 7.94
C PRO A 26 28.63 -1.37 8.16
N CYS A 27 27.44 -1.89 7.81
CA CYS A 27 26.20 -1.13 7.85
C CYS A 27 25.48 -1.25 9.18
N ASN A 28 24.87 -0.15 9.64
CA ASN A 28 23.84 -0.19 10.67
C ASN A 28 22.49 -0.46 10.00
N LEU A 29 21.91 -1.62 10.25
CA LEU A 29 20.61 -2.00 9.71
C LEU A 29 19.49 -1.66 10.69
N PHE A 30 18.46 -0.99 10.19
CA PHE A 30 17.28 -0.63 10.94
C PHE A 30 16.01 -1.16 10.26
N LEU A 31 15.03 -1.57 11.04
CA LEU A 31 13.72 -2.03 10.58
C LEU A 31 12.64 -1.05 11.04
N LYS A 32 11.91 -0.45 10.11
CA LYS A 32 10.70 0.33 10.38
C LYS A 32 9.53 -0.65 10.56
N MET A 33 9.00 -0.73 11.78
CA MET A 33 8.08 -1.79 12.21
C MET A 33 6.63 -1.52 11.80
N GLU A 34 6.35 -1.47 10.50
CA GLU A 34 5.01 -1.15 9.97
C GLU A 34 3.92 -2.19 10.29
N GLY A 35 4.30 -3.40 10.68
CA GLY A 35 3.38 -4.40 11.24
C GLY A 35 2.75 -3.99 12.58
N MET A 36 3.24 -2.94 13.23
CA MET A 36 2.69 -2.42 14.48
C MET A 36 1.54 -1.41 14.30
N ASN A 37 1.16 -1.08 13.08
CA ASN A 37 -0.09 -0.39 12.84
C ASN A 37 -1.29 -1.26 13.25
N PRO A 38 -2.44 -0.68 13.64
CA PRO A 38 -3.63 -1.41 14.10
C PRO A 38 -4.13 -2.53 13.19
N GLY A 39 -4.09 -2.34 11.87
CA GLY A 39 -4.39 -3.36 10.86
C GLY A 39 -3.19 -4.22 10.47
N SER A 40 -2.10 -4.16 11.23
CA SER A 40 -0.89 -4.98 11.10
C SER A 40 -0.11 -4.76 9.80
N SER A 41 -0.24 -3.60 9.17
CA SER A 41 0.56 -3.29 7.97
C SER A 41 0.70 -1.79 7.70
N ILE A 42 1.64 -1.47 6.82
CA ILE A 42 1.86 -0.11 6.30
C ILE A 42 0.64 0.46 5.56
N LYS A 43 -0.29 -0.41 5.12
CA LYS A 43 -1.47 0.00 4.34
C LYS A 43 -2.52 0.72 5.18
N ASP A 44 -2.44 0.67 6.50
CA ASP A 44 -3.29 1.50 7.36
C ASP A 44 -3.06 2.99 7.10
N ARG A 45 -1.81 3.40 6.88
CA ARG A 45 -1.46 4.77 6.50
C ARG A 45 -2.08 5.17 5.16
N VAL A 46 -1.98 4.27 4.18
CA VAL A 46 -2.55 4.47 2.84
C VAL A 46 -4.06 4.60 2.92
N ALA A 47 -4.71 3.67 3.60
CA ALA A 47 -6.16 3.65 3.75
C ALA A 47 -6.68 4.91 4.47
N LEU A 48 -6.01 5.34 5.54
CA LEU A 48 -6.37 6.55 6.27
C LEU A 48 -6.27 7.77 5.35
N ASN A 49 -5.13 7.95 4.67
CA ASN A 49 -4.93 9.11 3.82
C ASN A 49 -5.88 9.15 2.61
N ILE A 50 -6.17 7.99 1.99
CA ILE A 50 -7.15 7.89 0.90
C ILE A 50 -8.54 8.33 1.39
N ILE A 51 -8.98 7.80 2.53
CA ILE A 51 -10.31 8.10 3.10
C ILE A 51 -10.39 9.59 3.47
N GLU A 52 -9.44 10.12 4.23
CA GLU A 52 -9.46 11.51 4.69
C GLU A 52 -9.32 12.51 3.54
N THR A 53 -8.53 12.18 2.52
CA THR A 53 -8.46 13.02 1.31
C THR A 53 -9.78 13.02 0.56
N ALA A 54 -10.42 11.86 0.40
CA ALA A 54 -11.71 11.76 -0.26
C ALA A 54 -12.83 12.48 0.51
N GLU A 55 -12.81 12.44 1.84
CA GLU A 55 -13.70 13.21 2.71
C GLU A 55 -13.51 14.72 2.50
N ARG A 56 -12.27 15.19 2.57
CA ARG A 56 -11.91 16.60 2.39
C ARG A 56 -12.30 17.14 1.02
N GLU A 57 -12.17 16.32 -0.02
CA GLU A 57 -12.54 16.63 -1.39
C GLU A 57 -14.04 16.47 -1.68
N GLY A 58 -14.83 16.01 -0.72
CA GLY A 58 -16.26 15.77 -0.87
C GLY A 58 -16.62 14.57 -1.76
N LYS A 59 -15.63 13.72 -2.11
CA LYS A 59 -15.81 12.51 -2.91
C LYS A 59 -16.36 11.35 -2.08
N LEU A 60 -16.07 11.33 -0.77
CA LEU A 60 -16.58 10.37 0.18
C LEU A 60 -17.39 11.09 1.26
N LYS A 61 -18.64 10.68 1.45
CA LYS A 61 -19.60 11.32 2.37
C LYS A 61 -20.20 10.28 3.31
N PRO A 62 -20.73 10.70 4.48
CA PRO A 62 -21.41 9.77 5.39
C PRO A 62 -22.43 8.87 4.68
N GLY A 63 -22.43 7.60 4.98
CA GLY A 63 -23.30 6.60 4.36
C GLY A 63 -22.82 6.01 3.04
N TYR A 64 -21.70 6.48 2.50
CA TYR A 64 -21.10 5.92 1.28
C TYR A 64 -20.48 4.55 1.52
N THR A 65 -20.27 3.82 0.43
CA THR A 65 -19.57 2.54 0.39
C THR A 65 -18.20 2.71 -0.24
N ILE A 66 -17.14 2.34 0.47
CA ILE A 66 -15.79 2.27 -0.05
C ILE A 66 -15.64 0.96 -0.81
N ILE A 67 -15.12 1.02 -2.04
CA ILE A 67 -14.91 -0.15 -2.89
C ILE A 67 -13.42 -0.23 -3.25
N GLU A 68 -12.86 -1.45 -3.18
CA GLU A 68 -11.45 -1.68 -3.54
C GLU A 68 -11.27 -3.06 -4.19
N ALA A 69 -10.33 -3.12 -5.11
CA ALA A 69 -9.83 -4.34 -5.74
C ALA A 69 -8.54 -4.79 -5.05
N SER A 70 -8.66 -5.48 -3.94
CA SER A 70 -7.49 -5.96 -3.19
C SER A 70 -7.90 -7.06 -2.23
N ALA A 71 -7.14 -8.13 -2.21
CA ALA A 71 -7.30 -9.19 -1.22
C ALA A 71 -6.27 -9.11 -0.09
N GLY A 72 -5.40 -8.12 -0.15
CA GLY A 72 -4.29 -7.95 0.79
C GLY A 72 -4.55 -6.88 1.84
N ASN A 73 -3.44 -6.33 2.31
CA ASN A 73 -3.40 -5.37 3.41
C ASN A 73 -4.15 -4.07 3.12
N THR A 74 -4.25 -3.64 1.85
CA THR A 74 -5.02 -2.44 1.49
C THR A 74 -6.51 -2.63 1.76
N ALA A 75 -7.07 -3.79 1.40
CA ALA A 75 -8.45 -4.12 1.72
C ALA A 75 -8.70 -4.12 3.23
N MET A 76 -7.77 -4.70 4.00
CA MET A 76 -7.85 -4.73 5.46
C MET A 76 -7.83 -3.32 6.06
N GLY A 77 -6.90 -2.46 5.64
CA GLY A 77 -6.81 -1.09 6.10
C GLY A 77 -8.08 -0.28 5.76
N LEU A 78 -8.55 -0.35 4.52
CA LEU A 78 -9.76 0.35 4.08
C LEU A 78 -11.01 -0.15 4.81
N ALA A 79 -11.15 -1.47 5.03
CA ALA A 79 -12.27 -2.04 5.78
C ALA A 79 -12.24 -1.60 7.24
N LEU A 80 -11.08 -1.68 7.90
CA LEU A 80 -10.90 -1.28 9.30
C LEU A 80 -11.23 0.21 9.50
N ILE A 81 -10.54 1.08 8.76
CA ILE A 81 -10.68 2.53 8.93
C ILE A 81 -12.05 2.99 8.44
N GLY A 82 -12.54 2.44 7.33
CA GLY A 82 -13.89 2.68 6.85
C GLY A 82 -14.94 2.36 7.92
N LYS A 83 -14.82 1.20 8.58
CA LYS A 83 -15.72 0.80 9.66
C LYS A 83 -15.66 1.75 10.86
N LEU A 84 -14.46 2.15 11.27
CA LEU A 84 -14.27 3.09 12.39
C LEU A 84 -14.86 4.47 12.09
N LYS A 85 -14.84 4.90 10.83
CA LYS A 85 -15.42 6.17 10.35
C LYS A 85 -16.91 6.05 9.93
N GLY A 86 -17.53 4.87 10.06
CA GLY A 86 -18.95 4.65 9.77
C GLY A 86 -19.29 4.37 8.30
N TYR A 87 -18.31 4.04 7.48
CA TYR A 87 -18.49 3.64 6.08
C TYR A 87 -18.76 2.14 5.94
N LYS A 88 -19.44 1.76 4.87
CA LYS A 88 -19.50 0.39 4.39
C LYS A 88 -18.30 0.10 3.50
N SER A 89 -17.89 -1.16 3.40
CA SER A 89 -16.79 -1.57 2.53
C SER A 89 -17.20 -2.76 1.68
N LYS A 90 -16.88 -2.72 0.38
CA LYS A 90 -16.96 -3.84 -0.56
C LYS A 90 -15.59 -4.11 -1.14
N VAL A 91 -15.16 -5.34 -1.09
CA VAL A 91 -13.82 -5.73 -1.54
C VAL A 91 -13.94 -6.83 -2.59
N VAL A 92 -13.37 -6.58 -3.76
CA VAL A 92 -13.28 -7.57 -4.83
C VAL A 92 -11.95 -8.29 -4.72
N ILE A 93 -12.00 -9.61 -4.61
CA ILE A 93 -10.83 -10.46 -4.39
C ILE A 93 -10.80 -11.62 -5.39
N LEU A 94 -9.61 -12.18 -5.60
CA LEU A 94 -9.44 -13.37 -6.42
C LEU A 94 -9.89 -14.64 -5.68
N ASP A 95 -10.44 -15.61 -6.39
CA ASP A 95 -10.96 -16.88 -5.86
C ASP A 95 -9.88 -17.78 -5.22
N LYS A 96 -8.60 -17.60 -5.60
CA LYS A 96 -7.45 -18.31 -5.04
C LYS A 96 -6.95 -17.78 -3.68
N MET A 97 -7.63 -16.77 -3.13
CA MET A 97 -7.17 -16.13 -1.89
C MET A 97 -7.33 -17.01 -0.66
N ASN A 98 -6.41 -16.84 0.28
CA ASN A 98 -6.42 -17.56 1.56
C ASN A 98 -7.72 -17.29 2.34
N ALA A 99 -8.37 -18.37 2.80
CA ALA A 99 -9.62 -18.30 3.54
C ALA A 99 -9.54 -17.41 4.80
N ASN A 100 -8.38 -17.39 5.49
CA ASN A 100 -8.21 -16.56 6.68
C ASN A 100 -8.33 -15.07 6.37
N LYS A 101 -7.83 -14.60 5.22
CA LYS A 101 -7.98 -13.20 4.79
C LYS A 101 -9.45 -12.85 4.54
N ILE A 102 -10.19 -13.78 3.91
CA ILE A 102 -11.63 -13.62 3.69
C ILE A 102 -12.38 -13.53 5.03
N PHE A 103 -12.03 -14.39 5.98
CA PHE A 103 -12.61 -14.35 7.33
C PHE A 103 -12.33 -13.02 8.04
N HIS A 104 -11.10 -12.53 8.00
CA HIS A 104 -10.74 -11.25 8.63
C HIS A 104 -11.52 -10.08 8.01
N LEU A 105 -11.60 -9.99 6.69
CA LEU A 105 -12.38 -8.94 6.01
C LEU A 105 -13.86 -8.98 6.42
N ARG A 106 -14.47 -10.17 6.44
CA ARG A 106 -15.87 -10.35 6.87
C ARG A 106 -16.06 -10.03 8.34
N ALA A 107 -15.12 -10.41 9.22
CA ALA A 107 -15.18 -10.12 10.65
C ALA A 107 -15.14 -8.61 10.94
N ILE A 108 -14.43 -7.83 10.13
CA ILE A 108 -14.45 -6.35 10.21
C ILE A 108 -15.77 -5.78 9.65
N GLY A 109 -16.54 -6.58 8.90
CA GLY A 109 -17.82 -6.18 8.33
C GLY A 109 -17.76 -5.76 6.86
N ALA A 110 -16.69 -6.10 6.15
CA ALA A 110 -16.61 -5.89 4.71
C ALA A 110 -17.43 -6.91 3.93
N GLU A 111 -18.14 -6.47 2.90
CA GLU A 111 -18.72 -7.34 1.89
C GLU A 111 -17.61 -7.82 0.95
N VAL A 112 -17.40 -9.13 0.89
CA VAL A 112 -16.34 -9.74 0.08
C VAL A 112 -16.95 -10.39 -1.14
N ILE A 113 -16.56 -9.92 -2.32
CA ILE A 113 -16.97 -10.40 -3.63
C ILE A 113 -15.78 -11.12 -4.26
N MET A 114 -15.96 -12.41 -4.57
CA MET A 114 -14.92 -13.21 -5.21
C MET A 114 -15.08 -13.18 -6.72
N THR A 115 -13.95 -13.12 -7.43
CA THR A 115 -13.87 -13.21 -8.87
C THR A 115 -12.75 -14.14 -9.32
N ARG A 116 -12.71 -14.43 -10.61
CA ARG A 116 -11.76 -15.35 -11.23
C ARG A 116 -10.33 -14.82 -11.18
N SER A 117 -9.39 -15.74 -10.93
CA SER A 117 -7.94 -15.47 -10.93
C SER A 117 -7.24 -15.94 -12.23
N ASP A 118 -7.98 -16.56 -13.15
CA ASP A 118 -7.46 -17.13 -14.40
C ASP A 118 -7.76 -16.26 -15.64
N VAL A 119 -8.10 -14.99 -15.43
CA VAL A 119 -8.45 -14.04 -16.49
C VAL A 119 -7.51 -12.84 -16.51
N GLY A 120 -7.21 -12.35 -17.72
CA GLY A 120 -6.35 -11.19 -17.92
C GLY A 120 -7.05 -9.84 -17.70
N PRO A 121 -6.28 -8.73 -17.74
CA PRO A 121 -6.76 -7.37 -17.42
C PRO A 121 -7.96 -6.90 -18.25
N ASP A 122 -8.08 -7.33 -19.49
CA ASP A 122 -9.17 -6.91 -20.39
C ASP A 122 -10.48 -7.67 -20.16
N HIS A 123 -10.46 -8.70 -19.33
CA HIS A 123 -11.66 -9.50 -19.06
C HIS A 123 -12.59 -8.78 -18.07
N PRO A 124 -13.93 -8.80 -18.27
CA PRO A 124 -14.89 -8.13 -17.37
C PRO A 124 -14.91 -8.68 -15.95
N GLU A 125 -14.45 -9.92 -15.73
CA GLU A 125 -14.28 -10.53 -14.41
C GLU A 125 -12.85 -10.36 -13.83
N HIS A 126 -11.97 -9.61 -14.50
CA HIS A 126 -10.71 -9.21 -13.88
C HIS A 126 -11.00 -8.36 -12.63
N TYR A 127 -10.32 -8.63 -11.52
CA TYR A 127 -10.68 -8.07 -10.21
C TYR A 127 -10.73 -6.54 -10.17
N ILE A 128 -9.83 -5.85 -10.85
CA ILE A 128 -9.84 -4.38 -10.95
C ILE A 128 -11.01 -3.90 -11.82
N THR A 129 -11.25 -4.54 -12.96
CA THR A 129 -12.34 -4.20 -13.89
C THR A 129 -13.69 -4.42 -13.23
N MET A 130 -13.85 -5.53 -12.52
CA MET A 130 -15.06 -5.82 -11.74
C MET A 130 -15.27 -4.80 -10.62
N ALA A 131 -14.23 -4.43 -9.87
CA ALA A 131 -14.35 -3.43 -8.80
C ALA A 131 -14.76 -2.05 -9.34
N LYS A 132 -14.18 -1.62 -10.47
CA LYS A 132 -14.58 -0.39 -11.16
C LYS A 132 -16.04 -0.44 -11.59
N ARG A 133 -16.49 -1.55 -12.16
CA ARG A 133 -17.90 -1.74 -12.55
C ARG A 133 -18.82 -1.67 -11.35
N ILE A 134 -18.53 -2.39 -10.27
CA ILE A 134 -19.31 -2.37 -9.03
C ILE A 134 -19.36 -0.96 -8.44
N ALA A 135 -18.28 -0.20 -8.50
CA ALA A 135 -18.26 1.18 -8.03
C ALA A 135 -19.20 2.08 -8.86
N ASN A 136 -19.22 1.91 -10.18
CA ASN A 136 -20.11 2.67 -11.06
C ASN A 136 -21.60 2.29 -10.87
N GLU A 137 -21.88 1.03 -10.56
CA GLU A 137 -23.25 0.51 -10.37
C GLU A 137 -23.78 0.73 -8.93
N THR A 138 -22.89 0.99 -7.96
CA THR A 138 -23.27 1.18 -6.55
C THR A 138 -23.53 2.67 -6.28
N PRO A 139 -24.77 3.08 -5.98
CA PRO A 139 -25.04 4.46 -5.58
C PRO A 139 -24.26 4.83 -4.32
N ASN A 140 -23.81 6.09 -4.25
CA ASN A 140 -23.07 6.59 -3.08
C ASN A 140 -21.85 5.72 -2.76
N SER A 141 -21.02 5.47 -3.75
CA SER A 141 -19.78 4.72 -3.59
C SER A 141 -18.54 5.56 -3.89
N PHE A 142 -17.42 5.09 -3.38
CA PHE A 142 -16.08 5.65 -3.63
C PHE A 142 -15.12 4.51 -3.94
N PHE A 143 -14.53 4.51 -5.12
CA PHE A 143 -13.48 3.56 -5.50
C PHE A 143 -12.13 4.06 -5.04
N ALA A 144 -11.49 3.36 -4.09
CA ALA A 144 -10.25 3.79 -3.47
C ALA A 144 -9.04 3.70 -4.41
N SER A 145 -8.98 2.66 -5.26
CA SER A 145 -8.03 2.50 -6.37
C SER A 145 -6.56 2.71 -5.99
N GLN A 146 -6.03 1.85 -5.13
CA GLN A 146 -4.66 1.98 -4.59
C GLN A 146 -3.55 2.13 -5.64
N PHE A 147 -3.74 1.60 -6.84
CA PHE A 147 -2.72 1.60 -7.91
C PHE A 147 -2.67 2.91 -8.71
N THR A 148 -3.70 3.76 -8.61
CA THR A 148 -3.83 5.00 -9.38
C THR A 148 -4.06 6.23 -8.50
N ASN A 149 -4.37 6.05 -7.21
CA ASN A 149 -4.71 7.12 -6.29
C ASN A 149 -3.47 7.80 -5.72
N SER A 150 -3.26 9.07 -6.05
CA SER A 150 -2.14 9.88 -5.58
C SER A 150 -2.06 10.03 -4.05
N SER A 151 -3.16 9.81 -3.33
CA SER A 151 -3.17 9.80 -1.86
C SER A 151 -2.37 8.61 -1.29
N ASN A 152 -2.12 7.57 -2.07
CA ASN A 152 -1.27 6.45 -1.65
C ASN A 152 0.20 6.91 -1.47
N PRO A 153 0.93 7.40 -2.47
CA PRO A 153 2.28 7.91 -2.23
C PRO A 153 2.31 9.11 -1.28
N GLN A 154 1.30 9.96 -1.28
CA GLN A 154 1.21 11.08 -0.35
C GLN A 154 1.21 10.63 1.10
N ALA A 155 0.56 9.52 1.46
CA ALA A 155 0.57 8.98 2.81
C ALA A 155 2.00 8.76 3.33
N HIS A 156 2.89 8.27 2.47
CA HIS A 156 4.27 7.98 2.83
C HIS A 156 5.17 9.23 2.80
N GLU A 157 4.93 10.14 1.86
CA GLU A 157 5.62 11.44 1.80
C GLU A 157 5.38 12.26 3.07
N THR A 158 4.14 12.24 3.60
CA THR A 158 3.74 13.10 4.72
C THR A 158 3.82 12.43 6.09
N SER A 159 3.97 11.11 6.16
CA SER A 159 4.06 10.40 7.44
C SER A 159 5.27 9.47 7.55
N THR A 160 5.37 8.42 6.76
CA THR A 160 6.39 7.37 6.88
C THR A 160 7.81 7.93 6.74
N ALA A 161 8.06 8.70 5.69
CA ALA A 161 9.39 9.26 5.42
C ALA A 161 9.83 10.30 6.46
N PRO A 162 8.99 11.27 6.87
CA PRO A 162 9.30 12.18 7.98
C PRO A 162 9.58 11.45 9.31
N GLU A 163 8.86 10.35 9.58
CA GLU A 163 9.11 9.56 10.79
C GLU A 163 10.49 8.89 10.74
N ILE A 164 10.86 8.24 9.62
CA ILE A 164 12.17 7.62 9.44
C ILE A 164 13.26 8.68 9.61
N TYR A 165 13.14 9.81 8.93
CA TYR A 165 14.10 10.89 8.97
C TYR A 165 14.32 11.40 10.40
N ARG A 166 13.24 11.68 11.14
CA ARG A 166 13.28 12.15 12.54
C ARG A 166 13.85 11.09 13.48
N GLN A 167 13.44 9.81 13.35
CA GLN A 167 13.84 8.72 14.25
C GLN A 167 15.32 8.36 14.11
N LEU A 168 15.95 8.67 12.98
CA LEU A 168 17.37 8.44 12.69
C LEU A 168 18.19 9.75 12.67
N ASP A 169 17.65 10.85 13.24
CA ASP A 169 18.31 12.17 13.29
C ASP A 169 18.82 12.65 11.93
N GLY A 170 18.08 12.34 10.86
CA GLY A 170 18.43 12.68 9.48
C GLY A 170 19.58 11.86 8.88
N LYS A 171 20.12 10.89 9.62
CA LYS A 171 21.26 10.07 9.19
C LYS A 171 20.77 8.80 8.51
N VAL A 172 20.40 8.91 7.26
CA VAL A 172 19.88 7.82 6.44
C VAL A 172 20.66 7.75 5.14
N ASP A 173 21.49 6.74 4.99
CA ASP A 173 22.28 6.56 3.76
C ASP A 173 21.45 5.86 2.67
N ALA A 174 20.57 4.90 3.06
CA ALA A 174 19.70 4.21 2.14
C ALA A 174 18.38 3.81 2.79
N VAL A 175 17.31 3.79 2.00
CA VAL A 175 16.03 3.17 2.34
C VAL A 175 15.75 2.05 1.35
N VAL A 176 15.54 0.84 1.87
CA VAL A 176 15.23 -0.35 1.06
C VAL A 176 13.78 -0.73 1.32
N CYS A 177 12.98 -0.85 0.27
CA CYS A 177 11.61 -1.35 0.37
C CYS A 177 11.16 -2.10 -0.89
N GLY A 178 10.22 -3.02 -0.71
CA GLY A 178 9.58 -3.72 -1.82
C GLY A 178 8.50 -2.84 -2.49
N VAL A 179 8.17 -3.18 -3.71
CA VAL A 179 7.14 -2.51 -4.51
C VAL A 179 5.98 -3.47 -4.75
N GLY A 180 4.80 -3.11 -4.25
CA GLY A 180 3.51 -3.60 -4.72
C GLY A 180 2.82 -2.45 -5.47
N SER A 181 1.94 -1.69 -4.82
CA SER A 181 1.31 -0.52 -5.47
C SER A 181 2.26 0.64 -5.81
N GLY A 182 3.53 0.61 -5.41
CA GLY A 182 4.50 1.67 -5.68
C GLY A 182 4.44 2.88 -4.77
N GLY A 183 3.34 3.10 -4.06
CA GLY A 183 3.13 4.30 -3.26
C GLY A 183 4.16 4.51 -2.15
N THR A 184 4.57 3.44 -1.48
CA THR A 184 5.54 3.52 -0.37
C THR A 184 6.87 4.08 -0.85
N ILE A 185 7.47 3.46 -1.86
CA ILE A 185 8.79 3.87 -2.36
C ILE A 185 8.74 5.25 -3.00
N THR A 186 7.67 5.55 -3.76
CA THR A 186 7.46 6.86 -4.38
C THR A 186 7.36 7.97 -3.33
N GLY A 187 6.52 7.79 -2.30
CA GLY A 187 6.35 8.80 -1.26
C GLY A 187 7.60 9.01 -0.42
N ILE A 188 8.28 7.92 -0.06
CA ILE A 188 9.56 7.98 0.65
C ILE A 188 10.60 8.65 -0.24
N GLY A 189 10.76 8.22 -1.47
CA GLY A 189 11.72 8.77 -2.41
C GLY A 189 11.51 10.26 -2.66
N LYS A 190 10.27 10.69 -2.87
CA LYS A 190 9.93 12.10 -3.04
C LYS A 190 10.32 12.96 -1.84
N PHE A 191 10.09 12.46 -0.62
CA PHE A 191 10.50 13.16 0.59
C PHE A 191 12.03 13.26 0.70
N PHE A 192 12.74 12.14 0.54
CA PHE A 192 14.20 12.11 0.69
C PHE A 192 14.91 12.88 -0.42
N HIS A 193 14.41 12.84 -1.66
CA HIS A 193 14.93 13.67 -2.74
C HIS A 193 14.97 15.17 -2.37
N LYS A 194 13.97 15.64 -1.63
CA LYS A 194 13.88 17.04 -1.18
C LYS A 194 14.68 17.33 0.08
N HIS A 195 14.68 16.41 1.06
CA HIS A 195 15.18 16.69 2.41
C HIS A 195 16.55 16.07 2.72
N SER A 196 16.97 15.07 1.95
CA SER A 196 18.23 14.33 2.11
C SER A 196 18.63 13.71 0.76
N PRO A 197 19.06 14.53 -0.23
CA PRO A 197 19.27 14.06 -1.61
C PRO A 197 20.39 13.01 -1.76
N HIS A 198 21.19 12.79 -0.74
CA HIS A 198 22.22 11.75 -0.70
C HIS A 198 21.68 10.38 -0.29
N THR A 199 20.45 10.31 0.20
CA THR A 199 19.85 9.04 0.63
C THR A 199 19.46 8.21 -0.59
N GLU A 200 20.05 7.03 -0.74
CA GLU A 200 19.69 6.11 -1.81
C GLU A 200 18.32 5.44 -1.54
N ILE A 201 17.47 5.40 -2.55
CA ILE A 201 16.19 4.69 -2.52
C ILE A 201 16.33 3.42 -3.36
N ILE A 202 16.19 2.26 -2.72
CA ILE A 202 16.52 0.96 -3.29
C ILE A 202 15.30 0.05 -3.28
N VAL A 203 15.02 -0.58 -4.42
CA VAL A 203 13.97 -1.59 -4.55
C VAL A 203 14.48 -2.97 -4.15
N ALA A 204 13.73 -3.64 -3.28
CA ALA A 204 13.86 -5.08 -3.08
C ALA A 204 12.74 -5.77 -3.87
N ASP A 205 13.08 -6.37 -5.00
CA ASP A 205 12.11 -6.96 -5.92
C ASP A 205 12.23 -8.48 -5.96
N PRO A 206 11.11 -9.24 -5.84
CA PRO A 206 11.16 -10.69 -5.92
C PRO A 206 11.43 -11.13 -7.36
N LYS A 207 12.16 -12.23 -7.51
CA LYS A 207 12.38 -12.85 -8.80
C LYS A 207 11.05 -13.21 -9.45
N GLY A 208 10.83 -12.74 -10.66
CA GLY A 208 9.59 -12.93 -11.42
C GLY A 208 8.71 -11.67 -11.54
N SER A 209 8.95 -10.64 -10.72
CA SER A 209 8.39 -9.30 -10.88
C SER A 209 9.13 -8.54 -11.99
N ILE A 210 8.46 -7.57 -12.60
CA ILE A 210 9.05 -6.71 -13.65
C ILE A 210 9.59 -5.37 -13.11
N ILE A 211 9.42 -5.10 -11.83
CA ILE A 211 9.74 -3.79 -11.25
C ILE A 211 11.24 -3.49 -11.34
N LYS A 212 12.09 -4.48 -11.01
CA LYS A 212 13.54 -4.34 -11.14
C LYS A 212 13.95 -3.98 -12.56
N ASP A 213 13.46 -4.73 -13.56
CA ASP A 213 13.78 -4.48 -14.96
C ASP A 213 13.35 -3.08 -15.39
N SER A 214 12.21 -2.60 -14.90
CA SER A 214 11.74 -1.23 -15.15
C SER A 214 12.65 -0.17 -14.54
N VAL A 215 13.15 -0.39 -13.32
CA VAL A 215 14.10 0.52 -12.65
C VAL A 215 15.43 0.56 -13.39
N GLU A 216 15.91 -0.57 -13.91
CA GLU A 216 17.14 -0.68 -14.69
C GLU A 216 17.00 -0.14 -16.13
N GLY A 217 15.79 0.25 -16.55
CA GLY A 217 15.51 0.75 -17.90
C GLY A 217 15.50 -0.33 -18.98
N ASN A 218 15.31 -1.59 -18.59
CA ASN A 218 15.18 -2.73 -19.49
C ASN A 218 13.85 -2.69 -20.24
N ASP A 219 13.79 -3.29 -21.42
CA ASP A 219 12.52 -3.47 -22.15
C ASP A 219 11.66 -4.54 -21.47
N ILE A 220 10.55 -4.10 -20.88
CA ILE A 220 9.59 -4.94 -20.14
C ILE A 220 8.45 -5.47 -21.02
N THR A 221 8.36 -5.09 -22.29
CA THR A 221 7.21 -5.42 -23.16
C THR A 221 7.06 -6.92 -23.42
N ASN A 222 8.13 -7.68 -23.30
CA ASN A 222 8.18 -9.14 -23.52
C ASN A 222 8.52 -9.92 -22.24
N ILE A 223 8.58 -9.27 -21.09
CA ILE A 223 8.80 -9.95 -19.81
C ILE A 223 7.45 -10.47 -19.32
N ALA A 224 7.19 -11.76 -19.59
CA ALA A 224 6.08 -12.44 -18.91
C ALA A 224 6.44 -12.58 -17.44
N GLY A 225 5.68 -11.92 -16.56
CA GLY A 225 5.82 -12.11 -15.12
C GLY A 225 5.72 -13.62 -14.82
N SER A 226 6.77 -14.17 -14.23
CA SER A 226 6.75 -15.55 -13.75
C SER A 226 6.37 -15.48 -12.26
N GLY A 227 5.25 -16.04 -11.86
CA GLY A 227 4.73 -15.93 -10.50
C GLY A 227 5.81 -15.99 -9.39
N TRP A 228 5.63 -15.19 -8.35
CA TRP A 228 6.50 -15.12 -7.19
C TRP A 228 5.76 -15.54 -5.91
N LEU A 229 6.53 -15.90 -4.86
CA LEU A 229 5.98 -16.46 -3.63
C LEU A 229 5.74 -15.39 -2.53
N VAL A 230 6.35 -14.22 -2.65
CA VAL A 230 6.26 -13.17 -1.62
C VAL A 230 4.99 -12.37 -1.81
N GLU A 231 4.19 -12.25 -0.76
CA GLU A 231 2.98 -11.42 -0.80
C GLU A 231 3.28 -9.94 -0.54
N GLY A 232 2.57 -9.08 -1.26
CA GLY A 232 2.56 -7.63 -1.02
C GLY A 232 3.68 -6.84 -1.69
N ILE A 233 4.60 -7.53 -2.36
CA ILE A 233 5.64 -6.95 -3.21
C ILE A 233 5.78 -7.78 -4.48
N GLY A 234 6.25 -7.14 -5.55
CA GLY A 234 6.30 -7.72 -6.90
C GLY A 234 5.03 -7.42 -7.67
N GLU A 235 5.18 -7.03 -8.94
CA GLU A 235 4.08 -6.78 -9.88
C GLU A 235 4.46 -7.22 -11.29
N ASP A 236 3.47 -7.48 -12.12
CA ASP A 236 3.57 -7.78 -13.56
C ASP A 236 3.13 -6.60 -14.44
N PHE A 237 2.91 -5.45 -13.85
CA PHE A 237 2.63 -4.16 -14.49
C PHE A 237 3.25 -3.02 -13.68
N ILE A 238 3.32 -1.82 -14.27
CA ILE A 238 3.80 -0.62 -13.59
C ILE A 238 2.60 0.16 -13.04
N PRO A 239 2.43 0.26 -11.71
CA PRO A 239 1.36 1.07 -11.11
C PRO A 239 1.53 2.55 -11.39
N ASP A 240 0.44 3.30 -11.61
CA ASP A 240 0.47 4.76 -11.80
C ASP A 240 1.00 5.50 -10.55
N THR A 241 0.94 4.86 -9.39
CA THR A 241 1.46 5.38 -8.12
C THR A 241 2.96 5.14 -7.93
N LEU A 242 3.61 4.43 -8.86
CA LEU A 242 5.06 4.25 -8.90
C LEU A 242 5.72 5.34 -9.75
N ASN A 243 6.62 6.10 -9.15
CA ASN A 243 7.46 7.05 -9.87
C ASN A 243 8.93 6.60 -9.79
N LEU A 244 9.47 6.20 -10.93
CA LEU A 244 10.84 5.69 -11.05
C LEU A 244 11.89 6.77 -10.86
N ASP A 245 11.58 8.06 -11.06
CA ASP A 245 12.52 9.18 -10.94
C ASP A 245 13.11 9.32 -9.51
N TYR A 246 12.44 8.74 -8.52
CA TYR A 246 12.90 8.78 -7.13
C TYR A 246 13.65 7.51 -6.69
N ILE A 247 13.89 6.57 -7.60
CA ILE A 247 14.52 5.27 -7.30
C ILE A 247 15.92 5.24 -7.87
N HIS A 248 16.89 4.76 -7.10
CA HIS A 248 18.29 4.74 -7.48
C HIS A 248 18.76 3.34 -7.94
N LYS A 249 18.23 2.30 -7.36
CA LYS A 249 18.59 0.89 -7.65
C LYS A 249 17.40 -0.02 -7.43
#